data_b120196e7ac32008f049aee044628f67
#
_entry.id   b120196e7ac32008f049aee044628f67
#
_cell.length_a   1.000
_cell.length_b   1.000
_cell.length_c   1.000
_cell.angle_alpha   90.00
_cell.angle_beta   90.00
_cell.angle_gamma   90.00
#
_symmetry.space_group_name_H-M   'P 1'
#
loop_
_entity.id
_entity.type
_entity.pdbx_description
1 polymer ?
#
loop_
_entity_poly.entity_id
_entity_poly.type
_entity_poly.pdbx_seq_one_letter_code
_entity_poly.pdbx_strand_id
1 'polypeptide(L)'
;MGLLYWFTSAFFVITVFITADAIFEDQVGKFDWRQQHIGCPYQIHFDRSKSVKSDFIFVSTEANVLAALRSNTGSIAWRQLMEENSTSPPLFILRNKMLISLARNGEVVRAWEREGGSLAWETQIHFAPTRPISMVASSEGVVFVLDGSSLIALSVSNGQVKWSANIDKTRDWVGAVQGSQLVTVIGGVRDHNVEILRYDSQNGMPQKKQVIDATWFNKQRCKLSNTILLCDDASSLFVVDVSSDPAAVQKISLDGLTEVIPLKVDGFVAARSHGNVFIYRVAPSQLPQLLVTLEKADAISAIRTPDGRNLISSFSSMHELSVYDLSSGKRIFESKLSERGSAPISQFTFAVSAREFEFVTVGEDCRIDFFVGCTSTPELLLEWSRHEALSAISTVRMVDLPLSEAQAGIESEFIAEANILESLIRRLSSQADQFHRAFIKAANQILSASSILNIRSRSFTDWMSSLRSSATHHDVHKGDAPIERDYFNLRKIIVVSTLKSTVFGLDSSDGSIIWRLYLGRDTIPLKESLGSLSVPLFIQRTTTHYQYSALAAVALANKVCFLVLAA
;
A
#
# COMPACT_ATOMS: atom_id res chain seq x y z
N MET A 1 -42.39 24.16 37.47
CA MET A 1 -42.70 22.78 37.07
C MET A 1 -42.81 22.57 35.52
N GLY A 2 -43.36 23.49 34.76
CA GLY A 2 -43.50 23.32 33.32
C GLY A 2 -42.21 23.22 32.50
N LEU A 3 -41.19 23.97 32.90
CA LEU A 3 -39.86 23.94 32.18
C LEU A 3 -39.11 22.62 32.40
N LEU A 4 -39.25 21.99 33.56
CA LEU A 4 -38.59 20.70 33.85
C LEU A 4 -39.21 19.56 33.02
N TYR A 5 -40.53 19.61 32.83
CA TYR A 5 -41.28 18.64 31.98
C TYR A 5 -40.91 18.77 30.49
N TRP A 6 -40.69 19.99 30.03
CA TRP A 6 -40.25 20.24 28.66
C TRP A 6 -38.82 19.73 28.40
N PHE A 7 -37.92 19.94 29.37
CA PHE A 7 -36.53 19.44 29.26
C PHE A 7 -36.46 17.92 29.33
N THR A 8 -37.22 17.26 30.18
CA THR A 8 -37.25 15.79 30.25
C THR A 8 -37.92 15.17 29.03
N SER A 9 -38.97 15.78 28.48
CA SER A 9 -39.64 15.31 27.26
C SER A 9 -38.74 15.50 26.03
N ALA A 10 -38.06 16.65 25.89
CA ALA A 10 -37.11 16.91 24.81
C ALA A 10 -35.88 15.97 24.90
N PHE A 11 -35.40 15.69 26.11
CA PHE A 11 -34.29 14.75 26.32
C PHE A 11 -34.68 13.31 25.96
N PHE A 12 -35.93 12.90 26.28
CA PHE A 12 -36.42 11.57 25.92
C PHE A 12 -36.62 11.41 24.40
N VAL A 13 -37.09 12.45 23.72
CA VAL A 13 -37.22 12.46 22.26
C VAL A 13 -35.84 12.42 21.59
N ILE A 14 -34.86 13.18 22.08
CA ILE A 14 -33.50 13.19 21.54
C ILE A 14 -32.80 11.84 21.77
N THR A 15 -32.98 11.20 22.95
CA THR A 15 -32.40 9.88 23.21
C THR A 15 -33.02 8.77 22.37
N VAL A 16 -34.33 8.83 22.10
CA VAL A 16 -34.99 7.85 21.21
C VAL A 16 -34.55 8.01 19.76
N PHE A 17 -34.28 9.24 19.28
CA PHE A 17 -33.76 9.45 17.93
C PHE A 17 -32.28 9.06 17.76
N ILE A 18 -31.48 9.00 18.83
CA ILE A 18 -30.06 8.62 18.74
C ILE A 18 -29.86 7.09 18.71
N THR A 19 -30.85 6.31 19.14
CA THR A 19 -30.72 4.85 19.30
C THR A 19 -31.51 4.01 18.29
N ALA A 20 -32.27 4.62 17.41
CA ALA A 20 -33.02 3.91 16.40
C ALA A 20 -32.28 3.95 15.03
N ASP A 21 -31.28 3.12 14.87
CA ASP A 21 -30.86 2.64 13.55
C ASP A 21 -31.95 1.68 13.04
N ALA A 22 -33.09 2.23 12.62
CA ALA A 22 -34.14 1.46 12.00
C ALA A 22 -33.70 1.10 10.58
N ILE A 23 -33.52 -0.19 10.32
CA ILE A 23 -33.39 -0.71 8.96
C ILE A 23 -34.75 -0.55 8.29
N PHE A 24 -34.82 0.26 7.24
CA PHE A 24 -36.04 0.42 6.45
C PHE A 24 -36.34 -0.85 5.65
N GLU A 25 -37.64 -1.15 5.43
CA GLU A 25 -38.09 -2.35 4.71
C GLU A 25 -37.45 -2.48 3.31
N ASP A 26 -37.19 -1.36 2.63
CA ASP A 26 -36.48 -1.31 1.34
C ASP A 26 -34.98 -1.63 1.40
N GLN A 27 -34.44 -1.72 2.60
CA GLN A 27 -33.04 -2.09 2.87
C GLN A 27 -32.87 -3.56 3.26
N VAL A 28 -33.97 -4.25 3.56
CA VAL A 28 -33.95 -5.68 3.88
C VAL A 28 -33.43 -6.47 2.68
N GLY A 29 -32.35 -7.24 2.90
CA GLY A 29 -31.66 -7.98 1.85
C GLY A 29 -30.60 -7.20 1.06
N LYS A 30 -30.38 -5.91 1.37
CA LYS A 30 -29.19 -5.16 0.95
C LYS A 30 -28.03 -5.44 1.90
N PHE A 31 -26.82 -5.05 1.47
CA PHE A 31 -25.62 -5.25 2.29
C PHE A 31 -25.67 -4.38 3.54
N ASP A 32 -25.45 -4.98 4.70
CA ASP A 32 -25.32 -4.24 5.96
C ASP A 32 -24.01 -3.43 5.98
N TRP A 33 -22.94 -4.00 5.39
CA TRP A 33 -21.66 -3.32 5.18
C TRP A 33 -20.95 -3.84 3.94
N ARG A 34 -20.03 -3.05 3.41
CA ARG A 34 -19.22 -3.38 2.25
C ARG A 34 -17.83 -2.80 2.37
N GLN A 35 -16.81 -3.62 2.15
CA GLN A 35 -15.43 -3.18 2.00
C GLN A 35 -14.96 -3.34 0.55
N GLN A 36 -14.11 -2.42 0.10
CA GLN A 36 -13.52 -2.46 -1.23
C GLN A 36 -12.00 -2.45 -1.12
N HIS A 37 -11.38 -3.39 -1.80
CA HIS A 37 -9.93 -3.55 -1.86
C HIS A 37 -9.45 -3.35 -3.29
N ILE A 38 -8.17 -2.99 -3.43
CA ILE A 38 -7.50 -2.82 -4.73
C ILE A 38 -6.53 -3.96 -5.04
N GLY A 39 -6.10 -4.68 -4.03
CA GLY A 39 -5.11 -5.75 -4.15
C GLY A 39 -3.73 -5.34 -3.67
N CYS A 40 -2.83 -6.34 -3.58
CA CYS A 40 -1.45 -6.12 -3.13
C CYS A 40 -0.71 -5.16 -4.08
N PRO A 41 -0.16 -4.05 -3.57
CA PRO A 41 0.53 -3.08 -4.40
C PRO A 41 1.78 -3.66 -5.07
N TYR A 42 1.90 -3.40 -6.36
CA TYR A 42 3.09 -3.68 -7.17
C TYR A 42 3.91 -2.42 -7.42
N GLN A 43 3.25 -1.30 -7.72
CA GLN A 43 3.88 0.00 -7.93
C GLN A 43 3.04 1.07 -7.24
N ILE A 44 3.70 1.94 -6.48
CA ILE A 44 3.06 3.08 -5.80
C ILE A 44 3.75 4.37 -6.23
N HIS A 45 2.96 5.42 -6.41
CA HIS A 45 3.47 6.72 -6.78
C HIS A 45 2.59 7.85 -6.21
N PHE A 46 3.23 8.86 -5.59
CA PHE A 46 2.56 10.08 -5.19
C PHE A 46 2.27 10.98 -6.39
N ASP A 47 1.10 11.57 -6.41
CA ASP A 47 0.79 12.66 -7.32
C ASP A 47 1.57 13.92 -6.93
N ARG A 48 2.46 14.35 -7.80
CA ARG A 48 3.30 15.55 -7.60
C ARG A 48 2.82 16.75 -8.41
N SER A 49 1.53 16.82 -8.76
CA SER A 49 1.06 17.99 -9.47
C SER A 49 1.00 19.18 -8.53
N LYS A 50 1.67 20.25 -8.89
CA LYS A 50 1.63 21.67 -8.49
C LYS A 50 0.99 22.09 -7.15
N SER A 51 0.29 21.23 -6.42
CA SER A 51 -0.27 21.52 -5.10
C SER A 51 0.77 21.27 -4.01
N VAL A 52 0.67 22.00 -2.94
CA VAL A 52 1.55 21.89 -1.77
C VAL A 52 1.38 20.55 -1.06
N LYS A 53 0.29 19.83 -1.32
CA LYS A 53 -0.05 18.52 -0.77
C LYS A 53 -0.51 17.59 -1.90
N SER A 54 -0.07 16.34 -1.87
CA SER A 54 -0.53 15.32 -2.83
C SER A 54 -2.00 14.98 -2.59
N ASP A 55 -2.83 15.07 -3.64
CA ASP A 55 -4.24 14.73 -3.53
C ASP A 55 -4.48 13.22 -3.66
N PHE A 56 -3.64 12.55 -4.45
CA PHE A 56 -3.77 11.13 -4.76
C PHE A 56 -2.48 10.35 -4.59
N ILE A 57 -2.66 9.08 -4.28
CA ILE A 57 -1.63 8.04 -4.35
C ILE A 57 -2.09 7.06 -5.42
N PHE A 58 -1.32 6.94 -6.50
CA PHE A 58 -1.60 6.00 -7.57
C PHE A 58 -0.96 4.66 -7.29
N VAL A 59 -1.71 3.60 -7.51
CA VAL A 59 -1.29 2.22 -7.19
C VAL A 59 -1.64 1.31 -8.35
N SER A 60 -0.68 0.54 -8.85
CA SER A 60 -0.96 -0.68 -9.60
C SER A 60 -0.76 -1.90 -8.71
N THR A 61 -1.54 -2.95 -8.94
CA THR A 61 -1.56 -4.10 -8.04
C THR A 61 -1.31 -5.42 -8.78
N GLU A 62 -0.91 -6.44 -8.03
CA GLU A 62 -0.74 -7.80 -8.54
C GLU A 62 -2.08 -8.42 -9.01
N ALA A 63 -3.20 -7.89 -8.57
CA ALA A 63 -4.54 -8.27 -9.02
C ALA A 63 -4.97 -7.58 -10.32
N ASN A 64 -4.02 -7.01 -11.09
CA ASN A 64 -4.26 -6.27 -12.32
C ASN A 64 -5.22 -5.07 -12.15
N VAL A 65 -5.18 -4.43 -10.99
CA VAL A 65 -5.93 -3.22 -10.69
C VAL A 65 -5.03 -2.00 -10.78
N LEU A 66 -5.52 -0.96 -11.44
CA LEU A 66 -4.95 0.39 -11.40
C LEU A 66 -5.91 1.27 -10.60
N ALA A 67 -5.43 1.96 -9.58
CA ALA A 67 -6.27 2.72 -8.67
C ALA A 67 -5.64 4.04 -8.24
N ALA A 68 -6.50 4.98 -7.87
CA ALA A 68 -6.14 6.19 -7.14
C ALA A 68 -6.75 6.14 -5.74
N LEU A 69 -5.93 6.32 -4.73
CA LEU A 69 -6.32 6.48 -3.33
C LEU A 69 -6.25 7.96 -2.96
N ARG A 70 -7.21 8.44 -2.18
CA ARG A 70 -7.14 9.78 -1.59
C ARG A 70 -6.07 9.81 -0.52
N SER A 71 -5.13 10.75 -0.59
CA SER A 71 -4.01 10.80 0.35
C SER A 71 -4.45 11.07 1.80
N ASN A 72 -5.55 11.80 2.00
CA ASN A 72 -6.04 12.17 3.33
C ASN A 72 -6.84 11.08 4.06
N THR A 73 -7.41 10.10 3.35
CA THR A 73 -8.30 9.09 3.94
C THR A 73 -7.97 7.65 3.56
N GLY A 74 -7.09 7.44 2.59
CA GLY A 74 -6.85 6.12 2.01
C GLY A 74 -8.04 5.55 1.23
N SER A 75 -9.16 6.29 1.10
CA SER A 75 -10.32 5.81 0.36
C SER A 75 -10.05 5.74 -1.15
N ILE A 76 -10.67 4.78 -1.82
CA ILE A 76 -10.55 4.62 -3.26
C ILE A 76 -11.29 5.78 -3.94
N ALA A 77 -10.56 6.62 -4.67
CA ALA A 77 -11.14 7.67 -5.51
C ALA A 77 -11.72 7.06 -6.78
N TRP A 78 -10.93 6.21 -7.43
CA TRP A 78 -11.34 5.39 -8.57
C TRP A 78 -10.45 4.16 -8.68
N ARG A 79 -10.95 3.13 -9.35
CA ARG A 79 -10.18 1.93 -9.68
C ARG A 79 -10.61 1.37 -11.03
N GLN A 80 -9.65 0.86 -11.78
CA GLN A 80 -9.85 0.20 -13.06
C GLN A 80 -9.27 -1.21 -12.98
N LEU A 81 -10.09 -2.19 -13.34
CA LEU A 81 -9.69 -3.58 -13.44
C LEU A 81 -9.18 -3.81 -14.86
N MET A 82 -7.94 -4.26 -14.98
CA MET A 82 -7.33 -4.65 -16.25
C MET A 82 -7.70 -6.10 -16.59
N GLU A 83 -7.34 -6.53 -17.78
CA GLU A 83 -7.68 -7.87 -18.25
C GLU A 83 -7.05 -8.97 -17.39
N GLU A 84 -7.83 -10.01 -17.08
CA GLU A 84 -7.41 -11.14 -16.23
C GLU A 84 -6.27 -11.98 -16.82
N ASN A 85 -6.13 -12.00 -18.15
CA ASN A 85 -5.09 -12.78 -18.84
C ASN A 85 -3.69 -12.14 -18.81
N SER A 86 -3.53 -11.01 -18.13
CA SER A 86 -2.22 -10.40 -17.95
C SER A 86 -1.42 -11.16 -16.89
N THR A 87 -0.26 -11.69 -17.28
CA THR A 87 0.67 -12.38 -16.34
C THR A 87 1.55 -11.39 -15.57
N SER A 88 1.48 -10.11 -15.89
CA SER A 88 2.26 -9.05 -15.24
C SER A 88 1.35 -7.91 -14.81
N PRO A 89 1.56 -7.36 -13.60
CA PRO A 89 0.84 -6.17 -13.16
C PRO A 89 1.03 -5.00 -14.13
N PRO A 90 0.04 -4.11 -14.27
CA PRO A 90 0.16 -2.97 -15.14
C PRO A 90 1.26 -2.02 -14.64
N LEU A 91 2.20 -1.67 -15.52
CA LEU A 91 3.14 -0.60 -15.26
C LEU A 91 2.48 0.74 -15.57
N PHE A 92 2.81 1.78 -14.81
CA PHE A 92 2.29 3.11 -15.11
C PHE A 92 3.33 4.21 -14.88
N ILE A 93 3.12 5.32 -15.57
CA ILE A 93 3.82 6.59 -15.40
C ILE A 93 2.83 7.74 -15.34
N LEU A 94 3.16 8.77 -14.56
CA LEU A 94 2.39 10.00 -14.51
C LEU A 94 2.97 11.04 -15.48
N ARG A 95 2.12 11.61 -16.30
CA ARG A 95 2.52 12.69 -17.19
C ARG A 95 1.43 13.74 -17.34
N ASN A 96 1.71 14.96 -16.91
CA ASN A 96 0.75 16.06 -16.88
C ASN A 96 -0.53 15.65 -16.10
N LYS A 97 -1.69 15.68 -16.77
CA LYS A 97 -2.98 15.28 -16.20
C LYS A 97 -3.35 13.82 -16.49
N MET A 98 -2.45 13.08 -17.13
CA MET A 98 -2.69 11.70 -17.56
C MET A 98 -1.85 10.71 -16.75
N LEU A 99 -2.46 9.59 -16.45
CA LEU A 99 -1.79 8.39 -16.01
C LEU A 99 -1.74 7.43 -17.20
N ILE A 100 -0.55 7.03 -17.61
CA ILE A 100 -0.36 6.15 -18.75
C ILE A 100 0.03 4.79 -18.25
N SER A 101 -0.73 3.78 -18.60
CA SER A 101 -0.51 2.39 -18.20
C SER A 101 -0.18 1.51 -19.40
N LEU A 102 0.66 0.51 -19.12
CA LEU A 102 1.01 -0.56 -20.02
C LEU A 102 0.44 -1.85 -19.46
N ALA A 103 -0.49 -2.45 -20.14
CA ALA A 103 -1.23 -3.63 -19.72
C ALA A 103 -1.13 -4.76 -20.76
N ARG A 104 -1.74 -5.90 -20.47
CA ARG A 104 -1.77 -7.07 -21.36
C ARG A 104 -0.38 -7.52 -21.81
N ASN A 105 0.54 -7.64 -20.83
CA ASN A 105 1.94 -7.99 -21.09
C ASN A 105 2.66 -7.05 -22.08
N GLY A 106 2.19 -5.80 -22.21
CA GLY A 106 2.78 -4.80 -23.07
C GLY A 106 2.09 -4.60 -24.42
N GLU A 107 0.98 -5.30 -24.67
CA GLU A 107 0.26 -5.16 -25.93
C GLU A 107 -0.62 -3.92 -26.01
N VAL A 108 -1.03 -3.37 -24.85
CA VAL A 108 -1.97 -2.26 -24.79
C VAL A 108 -1.43 -1.13 -23.93
N VAL A 109 -1.37 0.05 -24.51
CA VAL A 109 -1.10 1.30 -23.78
C VAL A 109 -2.39 2.08 -23.64
N ARG A 110 -2.69 2.49 -22.40
CA ARG A 110 -3.88 3.28 -22.07
C ARG A 110 -3.50 4.55 -21.35
N ALA A 111 -4.19 5.63 -21.65
CA ALA A 111 -4.13 6.84 -20.85
C ALA A 111 -5.44 7.04 -20.10
N TRP A 112 -5.30 7.34 -18.83
CA TRP A 112 -6.39 7.55 -17.91
C TRP A 112 -6.37 8.99 -17.40
N GLU A 113 -7.52 9.59 -17.28
CA GLU A 113 -7.64 10.88 -16.62
C GLU A 113 -7.31 10.72 -15.13
N ARG A 114 -6.45 11.58 -14.62
CA ARG A 114 -5.89 11.45 -13.28
C ARG A 114 -6.95 11.55 -12.16
N GLU A 115 -7.91 12.46 -12.29
CA GLU A 115 -8.88 12.77 -11.25
C GLU A 115 -10.05 11.78 -11.21
N GLY A 116 -10.57 11.43 -12.39
CA GLY A 116 -11.75 10.59 -12.52
C GLY A 116 -11.47 9.13 -12.90
N GLY A 117 -10.25 8.81 -13.34
CA GLY A 117 -9.92 7.47 -13.83
C GLY A 117 -10.62 7.08 -15.12
N SER A 118 -11.19 8.04 -15.86
CA SER A 118 -11.80 7.79 -17.16
C SER A 118 -10.75 7.48 -18.23
N LEU A 119 -11.06 6.55 -19.14
CA LEU A 119 -10.17 6.23 -20.24
C LEU A 119 -10.16 7.38 -21.25
N ALA A 120 -8.99 8.00 -21.47
CA ALA A 120 -8.83 9.06 -22.44
C ALA A 120 -8.55 8.49 -23.84
N TRP A 121 -7.67 7.52 -23.94
CA TRP A 121 -7.36 6.79 -25.17
C TRP A 121 -6.75 5.42 -24.88
N GLU A 122 -6.85 4.53 -25.87
CA GLU A 122 -6.24 3.21 -25.87
C GLU A 122 -5.52 3.01 -27.21
N THR A 123 -4.32 2.46 -27.17
CA THR A 123 -3.56 2.09 -28.35
C THR A 123 -3.06 0.66 -28.20
N GLN A 124 -3.45 -0.17 -29.16
CA GLN A 124 -2.94 -1.51 -29.26
C GLN A 124 -1.61 -1.49 -30.00
N ILE A 125 -0.59 -2.05 -29.40
CA ILE A 125 0.73 -2.15 -29.96
C ILE A 125 0.95 -3.62 -30.34
N HIS A 126 1.17 -3.88 -31.64
CA HIS A 126 1.48 -5.21 -32.11
C HIS A 126 2.97 -5.51 -31.86
N PHE A 127 3.25 -6.13 -30.73
CA PHE A 127 4.57 -6.63 -30.43
C PHE A 127 4.74 -8.10 -30.80
N ALA A 128 5.98 -8.46 -31.08
CA ALA A 128 6.40 -9.84 -30.88
C ALA A 128 6.18 -10.22 -29.40
N PRO A 129 5.97 -11.50 -29.05
CA PRO A 129 5.59 -11.95 -27.69
C PRO A 129 6.69 -11.76 -26.63
N THR A 130 7.47 -10.72 -26.73
CA THR A 130 8.51 -10.31 -25.78
C THR A 130 7.91 -9.31 -24.80
N ARG A 131 8.13 -9.52 -23.52
CA ARG A 131 7.65 -8.60 -22.46
C ARG A 131 8.25 -7.21 -22.67
N PRO A 132 7.49 -6.14 -22.44
CA PRO A 132 8.03 -4.79 -22.48
C PRO A 132 9.13 -4.67 -21.42
N ILE A 133 10.23 -4.07 -21.82
CA ILE A 133 11.40 -3.90 -20.96
C ILE A 133 11.30 -2.58 -20.21
N SER A 134 10.79 -1.55 -20.87
CA SER A 134 10.79 -0.20 -20.29
C SER A 134 9.70 0.68 -20.92
N MET A 135 9.15 1.57 -20.09
CA MET A 135 8.27 2.65 -20.50
C MET A 135 8.78 3.97 -19.90
N VAL A 136 8.99 4.96 -20.73
CA VAL A 136 9.55 6.26 -20.34
C VAL A 136 8.76 7.40 -20.95
N ALA A 137 8.46 8.45 -20.18
CA ALA A 137 7.76 9.63 -20.67
C ALA A 137 8.72 10.81 -20.89
N SER A 138 8.60 11.45 -22.05
CA SER A 138 9.33 12.67 -22.40
C SER A 138 8.64 13.94 -21.85
N SER A 139 9.43 15.00 -21.64
CA SER A 139 8.92 16.35 -21.36
C SER A 139 8.06 16.91 -22.50
N GLU A 140 8.23 16.44 -23.70
CA GLU A 140 7.56 16.93 -24.93
C GLU A 140 6.21 16.23 -25.21
N GLY A 141 5.65 15.51 -24.25
CA GLY A 141 4.37 14.83 -24.42
C GLY A 141 4.43 13.57 -25.28
N VAL A 142 5.55 12.88 -25.24
CA VAL A 142 5.77 11.58 -25.91
C VAL A 142 6.02 10.51 -24.86
N VAL A 143 5.50 9.33 -25.07
CA VAL A 143 5.81 8.12 -24.31
C VAL A 143 6.55 7.15 -25.20
N PHE A 144 7.67 6.67 -24.71
CA PHE A 144 8.47 5.65 -25.38
C PHE A 144 8.23 4.30 -24.72
N VAL A 145 7.96 3.31 -25.51
CA VAL A 145 7.83 1.92 -25.08
C VAL A 145 8.90 1.08 -25.78
N LEU A 146 9.71 0.43 -24.99
CA LEU A 146 10.76 -0.47 -25.44
C LEU A 146 10.34 -1.91 -25.18
N ASP A 147 10.32 -2.71 -26.23
CA ASP A 147 10.15 -4.15 -26.09
C ASP A 147 11.40 -4.95 -26.43
N GLY A 148 12.00 -5.67 -26.55
CA GLY A 148 13.27 -6.28 -26.98
C GLY A 148 13.47 -6.29 -28.49
N SER A 149 12.53 -5.76 -29.27
CA SER A 149 12.59 -5.78 -30.73
C SER A 149 12.35 -4.43 -31.39
N SER A 150 11.72 -3.52 -30.68
CA SER A 150 11.37 -2.20 -31.18
C SER A 150 11.32 -1.14 -30.09
N LEU A 151 11.55 0.09 -30.49
CA LEU A 151 11.30 1.29 -29.71
C LEU A 151 10.17 2.05 -30.38
N ILE A 152 9.08 2.27 -29.67
CA ILE A 152 7.87 2.93 -30.18
C ILE A 152 7.64 4.22 -29.44
N ALA A 153 7.38 5.31 -30.16
CA ALA A 153 7.01 6.61 -29.63
C ALA A 153 5.52 6.88 -29.84
N LEU A 154 4.81 7.14 -28.73
CA LEU A 154 3.39 7.44 -28.71
C LEU A 154 3.16 8.88 -28.26
N SER A 155 2.20 9.56 -28.85
CA SER A 155 1.73 10.86 -28.36
C SER A 155 0.93 10.70 -27.09
N VAL A 156 1.28 11.43 -26.03
CA VAL A 156 0.55 11.43 -24.74
C VAL A 156 -0.89 11.94 -24.90
N SER A 157 -1.14 12.84 -25.85
CA SER A 157 -2.45 13.49 -25.98
C SER A 157 -3.52 12.61 -26.60
N ASN A 158 -3.15 11.71 -27.52
CA ASN A 158 -4.10 10.91 -28.31
C ASN A 158 -3.66 9.46 -28.55
N GLY A 159 -2.53 9.04 -28.05
CA GLY A 159 -2.03 7.67 -28.18
C GLY A 159 -1.53 7.28 -29.57
N GLN A 160 -1.49 8.21 -30.54
CA GLN A 160 -1.04 7.88 -31.89
C GLN A 160 0.45 7.57 -31.91
N VAL A 161 0.83 6.55 -32.68
CA VAL A 161 2.24 6.23 -32.94
C VAL A 161 2.84 7.34 -33.79
N LYS A 162 3.84 8.03 -33.26
CA LYS A 162 4.60 9.07 -33.99
C LYS A 162 5.64 8.44 -34.90
N TRP A 163 6.38 7.49 -34.33
CA TRP A 163 7.39 6.72 -35.06
C TRP A 163 7.70 5.40 -34.34
N SER A 164 8.34 4.50 -35.05
CA SER A 164 8.88 3.26 -34.48
C SER A 164 10.24 2.97 -35.07
N ALA A 165 11.16 2.45 -34.26
CA ALA A 165 12.48 2.01 -34.70
C ALA A 165 12.70 0.56 -34.28
N ASN A 166 13.15 -0.27 -35.24
CA ASN A 166 13.52 -1.65 -34.98
C ASN A 166 14.89 -1.69 -34.28
N ILE A 167 15.01 -2.52 -33.25
CA ILE A 167 16.26 -2.78 -32.55
C ILE A 167 16.64 -4.26 -32.73
N ASP A 168 17.91 -4.57 -32.50
CA ASP A 168 18.44 -5.92 -32.68
C ASP A 168 17.89 -6.87 -31.59
N LYS A 169 17.13 -7.88 -32.01
CA LYS A 169 16.50 -8.90 -31.15
C LYS A 169 17.50 -9.87 -30.50
N THR A 170 18.73 -9.91 -30.99
CA THR A 170 19.77 -10.82 -30.47
C THR A 170 20.44 -10.31 -29.20
N ARG A 171 20.07 -9.09 -28.75
CA ARG A 171 20.69 -8.40 -27.63
C ARG A 171 19.83 -8.45 -26.39
N ASP A 172 20.49 -8.40 -25.26
CA ASP A 172 19.87 -8.31 -23.95
C ASP A 172 19.66 -6.84 -23.55
N TRP A 173 18.54 -6.26 -23.97
CA TRP A 173 18.18 -4.88 -23.65
C TRP A 173 17.80 -4.73 -22.19
N VAL A 174 18.30 -3.67 -21.52
CA VAL A 174 18.03 -3.34 -20.13
C VAL A 174 16.91 -2.31 -20.00
N GLY A 175 16.90 -1.29 -20.86
CA GLY A 175 15.88 -0.27 -20.82
C GLY A 175 16.17 0.92 -21.73
N ALA A 176 15.31 1.92 -21.64
CA ALA A 176 15.45 3.19 -22.34
C ALA A 176 15.40 4.36 -21.35
N VAL A 177 16.09 5.44 -21.68
CA VAL A 177 16.07 6.72 -20.96
C VAL A 177 15.82 7.87 -21.90
N GLN A 178 15.10 8.87 -21.39
CA GLN A 178 14.86 10.11 -22.11
C GLN A 178 15.84 11.19 -21.64
N GLY A 179 16.67 11.67 -22.57
CA GLY A 179 17.43 12.92 -22.43
C GLY A 179 16.62 14.15 -22.91
N SER A 180 17.31 15.25 -23.16
CA SER A 180 16.65 16.49 -23.60
C SER A 180 16.02 16.37 -25.01
N GLN A 181 16.74 15.79 -25.95
CA GLN A 181 16.29 15.60 -27.35
C GLN A 181 16.46 14.16 -27.85
N LEU A 182 17.10 13.31 -27.08
CA LEU A 182 17.46 11.95 -27.47
C LEU A 182 16.80 10.94 -26.53
N VAL A 183 16.33 9.84 -27.13
CA VAL A 183 16.00 8.62 -26.40
C VAL A 183 17.19 7.66 -26.54
N THR A 184 17.69 7.22 -25.41
CA THR A 184 18.83 6.32 -25.35
C THR A 184 18.36 4.93 -24.94
N VAL A 185 18.65 3.92 -25.77
CA VAL A 185 18.37 2.51 -25.50
C VAL A 185 19.68 1.82 -25.13
N ILE A 186 19.66 1.04 -24.06
CA ILE A 186 20.84 0.42 -23.47
C ILE A 186 20.65 -1.09 -23.40
N GLY A 187 21.61 -1.81 -23.94
CA GLY A 187 21.62 -3.27 -23.88
C GLY A 187 23.03 -3.84 -24.02
N GLY A 188 23.17 -5.09 -23.63
CA GLY A 188 24.42 -5.83 -23.78
C GLY A 188 24.38 -6.85 -24.88
N VAL A 189 25.54 -7.20 -25.38
CA VAL A 189 25.75 -8.32 -26.29
C VAL A 189 26.35 -9.48 -25.51
N ARG A 190 26.07 -10.70 -25.92
CA ARG A 190 26.66 -11.92 -25.35
C ARG A 190 28.19 -11.94 -25.41
N ASP A 191 28.79 -11.11 -26.25
CA ASP A 191 30.25 -10.97 -26.44
C ASP A 191 30.89 -9.93 -25.51
N HIS A 192 30.31 -9.71 -24.32
CA HIS A 192 30.88 -8.82 -23.29
C HIS A 192 30.93 -7.33 -23.66
N ASN A 193 29.98 -6.84 -24.43
CA ASN A 193 29.90 -5.44 -24.79
C ASN A 193 28.55 -4.84 -24.41
N VAL A 194 28.54 -3.61 -23.91
CA VAL A 194 27.33 -2.80 -23.73
C VAL A 194 27.18 -1.86 -24.92
N GLU A 195 26.03 -1.87 -25.55
CA GLU A 195 25.65 -0.92 -26.59
C GLU A 195 24.73 0.16 -26.08
N ILE A 196 25.02 1.37 -26.47
CA ILE A 196 24.22 2.56 -26.22
C ILE A 196 23.79 3.10 -27.57
N LEU A 197 22.48 2.98 -27.87
CA LEU A 197 21.87 3.48 -29.09
C LEU A 197 21.12 4.76 -28.77
N ARG A 198 21.34 5.82 -29.52
CA ARG A 198 20.67 7.09 -29.35
C ARG A 198 19.80 7.39 -30.56
N TYR A 199 18.55 7.76 -30.31
CA TYR A 199 17.57 8.13 -31.33
C TYR A 199 17.05 9.53 -31.06
N ASP A 200 16.79 10.28 -32.10
CA ASP A 200 16.10 11.56 -32.00
C ASP A 200 14.67 11.34 -31.47
N SER A 201 14.28 12.06 -30.42
CA SER A 201 12.98 11.87 -29.76
C SER A 201 11.78 12.26 -30.61
N GLN A 202 11.96 13.13 -31.61
CA GLN A 202 10.88 13.63 -32.44
C GLN A 202 10.58 12.74 -33.65
N ASN A 203 11.62 12.23 -34.30
CA ASN A 203 11.49 11.51 -35.58
C ASN A 203 12.03 10.09 -35.56
N GLY A 204 12.64 9.62 -34.47
CA GLY A 204 13.18 8.27 -34.32
C GLY A 204 14.42 7.99 -35.18
N MET A 205 15.07 9.01 -35.73
CA MET A 205 16.28 8.82 -36.51
C MET A 205 17.45 8.38 -35.63
N PRO A 206 18.17 7.32 -35.97
CA PRO A 206 19.35 6.90 -35.22
C PRO A 206 20.44 7.96 -35.35
N GLN A 207 20.97 8.42 -34.20
CA GLN A 207 21.99 9.46 -34.15
C GLN A 207 23.39 8.84 -33.97
N LYS A 208 23.63 8.28 -32.83
CA LYS A 208 24.96 7.77 -32.45
C LYS A 208 24.86 6.42 -31.77
N LYS A 209 25.75 5.56 -32.17
CA LYS A 209 25.98 4.27 -31.49
C LYS A 209 27.31 4.32 -30.78
N GLN A 210 27.32 3.90 -29.51
CA GLN A 210 28.52 3.71 -28.72
C GLN A 210 28.57 2.25 -28.25
N VAL A 211 29.74 1.65 -28.31
CA VAL A 211 30.01 0.31 -27.79
C VAL A 211 31.07 0.42 -26.70
N ILE A 212 30.81 -0.18 -25.56
CA ILE A 212 31.69 -0.20 -24.40
C ILE A 212 32.06 -1.66 -24.10
N ASP A 213 33.33 -1.94 -23.96
CA ASP A 213 33.78 -3.26 -23.48
C ASP A 213 33.32 -3.46 -22.02
N ALA A 214 32.59 -4.55 -21.77
CA ALA A 214 31.89 -4.76 -20.51
C ALA A 214 31.83 -6.25 -20.15
N THR A 215 32.96 -6.82 -19.78
CA THR A 215 33.04 -8.20 -19.26
C THR A 215 32.19 -8.45 -18.01
N TRP A 216 31.81 -7.38 -17.30
CA TRP A 216 30.98 -7.35 -16.12
C TRP A 216 29.47 -7.33 -16.43
N PHE A 217 29.08 -7.17 -17.70
CA PHE A 217 27.64 -7.03 -18.03
C PHE A 217 26.89 -8.34 -17.85
N ASN A 218 25.83 -8.27 -17.05
CA ASN A 218 24.84 -9.32 -16.89
C ASN A 218 23.45 -8.67 -16.76
N LYS A 219 22.55 -8.93 -17.70
CA LYS A 219 21.20 -8.34 -17.74
C LYS A 219 20.44 -8.48 -16.41
N GLN A 220 20.56 -9.63 -15.74
CA GLN A 220 19.84 -9.90 -14.48
C GLN A 220 20.39 -9.07 -13.31
N ARG A 221 21.64 -8.64 -13.39
CA ARG A 221 22.36 -7.86 -12.37
C ARG A 221 22.48 -6.38 -12.74
N CYS A 222 21.98 -5.99 -13.92
CA CYS A 222 22.00 -4.61 -14.37
C CYS A 222 20.63 -3.97 -14.19
N LYS A 223 20.63 -2.78 -13.59
CA LYS A 223 19.42 -1.95 -13.39
C LYS A 223 19.66 -0.56 -13.94
N LEU A 224 18.62 0.06 -14.46
CA LEU A 224 18.66 1.43 -14.96
C LEU A 224 18.06 2.37 -13.91
N SER A 225 18.82 3.41 -13.56
CA SER A 225 18.44 4.46 -12.62
C SER A 225 18.52 5.81 -13.31
N ASN A 226 17.38 6.31 -13.77
CA ASN A 226 17.34 7.49 -14.64
C ASN A 226 18.36 7.39 -15.79
N THR A 227 19.38 8.23 -15.82
CA THR A 227 20.44 8.25 -16.87
C THR A 227 21.65 7.36 -16.55
N ILE A 228 21.58 6.57 -15.48
CA ILE A 228 22.73 5.78 -15.01
C ILE A 228 22.42 4.29 -15.15
N LEU A 229 23.25 3.57 -15.90
CA LEU A 229 23.26 2.11 -15.88
C LEU A 229 24.12 1.63 -14.72
N LEU A 230 23.55 0.78 -13.90
CA LEU A 230 24.15 0.18 -12.71
C LEU A 230 24.24 -1.32 -12.89
N CYS A 231 25.42 -1.89 -12.81
CA CYS A 231 25.62 -3.33 -12.85
C CYS A 231 26.54 -3.76 -11.70
N ASP A 232 26.36 -4.97 -11.20
CA ASP A 232 27.21 -5.54 -10.16
C ASP A 232 27.84 -6.87 -10.57
N ASP A 233 29.01 -7.16 -10.02
CA ASP A 233 29.70 -8.45 -10.12
C ASP A 233 29.94 -9.15 -8.76
N ALA A 234 29.16 -8.80 -7.74
CA ALA A 234 29.24 -9.23 -6.35
C ALA A 234 30.41 -8.59 -5.52
N SER A 235 31.43 -8.06 -6.15
CA SER A 235 32.57 -7.39 -5.48
C SER A 235 32.71 -5.93 -5.89
N SER A 236 32.08 -5.55 -6.98
CA SER A 236 32.22 -4.21 -7.54
C SER A 236 30.89 -3.74 -8.15
N LEU A 237 30.62 -2.46 -8.01
CA LEU A 237 29.55 -1.76 -8.67
C LEU A 237 30.12 -1.02 -9.89
N PHE A 238 29.58 -1.30 -11.07
CA PHE A 238 29.86 -0.59 -12.32
C PHE A 238 28.79 0.43 -12.59
N VAL A 239 29.19 1.66 -12.82
CA VAL A 239 28.33 2.83 -13.01
C VAL A 239 28.66 3.44 -14.37
N VAL A 240 27.65 3.56 -15.24
CA VAL A 240 27.79 4.16 -16.56
C VAL A 240 26.75 5.25 -16.71
N ASP A 241 27.18 6.50 -16.79
CA ASP A 241 26.31 7.62 -17.13
C ASP A 241 26.09 7.66 -18.66
N VAL A 242 24.90 7.26 -19.08
CA VAL A 242 24.53 7.17 -20.50
C VAL A 242 24.12 8.50 -21.10
N SER A 243 23.97 9.55 -20.28
CA SER A 243 23.73 10.91 -20.75
C SER A 243 25.02 11.58 -21.26
N SER A 244 26.18 11.13 -20.80
CA SER A 244 27.48 11.65 -21.23
C SER A 244 27.88 11.10 -22.60
N ASP A 245 28.65 11.87 -23.35
CA ASP A 245 29.18 11.47 -24.65
C ASP A 245 30.68 11.84 -24.76
N PRO A 246 31.57 10.85 -24.74
CA PRO A 246 31.33 9.41 -24.57
C PRO A 246 30.92 9.02 -23.14
N ALA A 247 30.07 8.01 -23.03
CA ALA A 247 29.75 7.42 -21.75
C ALA A 247 30.97 6.66 -21.21
N ALA A 248 31.34 6.95 -19.97
CA ALA A 248 32.49 6.35 -19.30
C ALA A 248 32.03 5.38 -18.20
N VAL A 249 32.77 4.27 -18.06
CA VAL A 249 32.54 3.30 -17.00
C VAL A 249 33.32 3.73 -15.76
N GLN A 250 32.62 3.81 -14.65
CA GLN A 250 33.23 4.02 -13.33
C GLN A 250 33.05 2.75 -12.49
N LYS A 251 34.10 2.37 -11.76
CA LYS A 251 34.08 1.19 -10.90
C LYS A 251 34.19 1.60 -9.44
N ILE A 252 33.29 1.07 -8.60
CA ILE A 252 33.33 1.21 -7.15
C ILE A 252 33.57 -0.18 -6.56
N SER A 253 34.66 -0.38 -5.88
CA SER A 253 34.91 -1.62 -5.15
C SER A 253 34.13 -1.62 -3.85
N LEU A 254 33.27 -2.64 -3.65
CA LEU A 254 32.41 -2.76 -2.49
C LEU A 254 32.23 -4.24 -2.12
N ASP A 255 32.93 -4.66 -1.09
CA ASP A 255 32.90 -6.05 -0.63
C ASP A 255 31.51 -6.43 -0.12
N GLY A 256 31.05 -7.66 -0.43
CA GLY A 256 29.77 -8.17 0.01
C GLY A 256 28.57 -7.45 -0.60
N LEU A 257 28.72 -6.95 -1.81
CA LEU A 257 27.63 -6.31 -2.56
C LEU A 257 26.50 -7.31 -2.82
N THR A 258 25.32 -7.03 -2.26
CA THR A 258 24.16 -7.91 -2.36
C THR A 258 23.09 -7.39 -3.33
N GLU A 259 22.96 -6.07 -3.43
CA GLU A 259 21.92 -5.46 -4.24
C GLU A 259 22.31 -4.06 -4.72
N VAL A 260 21.97 -3.77 -5.97
CA VAL A 260 22.01 -2.40 -6.52
C VAL A 260 20.62 -1.82 -6.53
N ILE A 261 20.45 -0.63 -5.95
CA ILE A 261 19.15 0.01 -5.77
C ILE A 261 19.07 1.24 -6.68
N PRO A 262 18.22 1.23 -7.71
CA PRO A 262 18.02 2.39 -8.57
C PRO A 262 17.32 3.52 -7.81
N LEU A 263 17.89 4.72 -7.86
CA LEU A 263 17.29 5.92 -7.27
C LEU A 263 16.57 6.73 -8.35
N LYS A 264 15.43 7.33 -8.02
CA LYS A 264 14.67 8.20 -8.95
C LYS A 264 15.21 9.64 -8.99
N VAL A 265 16.49 9.81 -8.71
CA VAL A 265 17.17 11.11 -8.62
C VAL A 265 18.47 11.05 -9.42
N ASP A 266 18.70 12.05 -10.28
CA ASP A 266 19.88 12.09 -11.15
C ASP A 266 21.17 12.33 -10.37
N GLY A 267 22.25 11.70 -10.81
CA GLY A 267 23.57 11.89 -10.24
C GLY A 267 23.82 11.16 -8.91
N PHE A 268 22.90 10.27 -8.49
CA PHE A 268 23.06 9.49 -7.27
C PHE A 268 22.75 8.02 -7.50
N VAL A 269 23.51 7.17 -6.84
CA VAL A 269 23.37 5.71 -6.89
C VAL A 269 23.42 5.12 -5.50
N ALA A 270 22.72 3.99 -5.31
CA ALA A 270 22.70 3.27 -4.06
C ALA A 270 23.09 1.82 -4.25
N ALA A 271 23.87 1.29 -3.29
CA ALA A 271 24.27 -0.11 -3.26
C ALA A 271 24.16 -0.66 -1.84
N ARG A 272 23.65 -1.89 -1.71
CA ARG A 272 23.52 -2.60 -0.42
C ARG A 272 24.67 -3.55 -0.25
N SER A 273 25.36 -3.45 0.89
CA SER A 273 26.42 -4.37 1.30
C SER A 273 26.34 -4.60 2.81
N HIS A 274 26.47 -5.86 3.25
CA HIS A 274 26.42 -6.25 4.67
C HIS A 274 25.26 -5.65 5.48
N GLY A 275 24.08 -5.51 4.85
CA GLY A 275 22.89 -4.94 5.47
C GLY A 275 22.84 -3.40 5.53
N ASN A 276 23.92 -2.72 5.14
CA ASN A 276 23.97 -1.26 5.02
C ASN A 276 23.76 -0.81 3.58
N VAL A 277 23.23 0.39 3.41
CA VAL A 277 23.07 1.01 2.09
C VAL A 277 24.02 2.20 1.96
N PHE A 278 24.84 2.16 0.93
CA PHE A 278 25.83 3.19 0.61
C PHE A 278 25.32 4.05 -0.53
N ILE A 279 25.29 5.36 -0.32
CA ILE A 279 24.85 6.34 -1.30
C ILE A 279 26.03 7.08 -1.86
N TYR A 280 26.22 6.99 -3.18
CA TYR A 280 27.32 7.65 -3.89
C TYR A 280 26.77 8.77 -4.77
N ARG A 281 27.49 9.88 -4.80
CA ARG A 281 27.35 10.88 -5.85
C ARG A 281 28.20 10.47 -7.03
N VAL A 282 27.61 10.51 -8.22
CA VAL A 282 28.25 10.17 -9.49
C VAL A 282 28.23 11.40 -10.39
N ALA A 283 29.39 11.76 -10.92
CA ALA A 283 29.53 12.82 -11.92
C ALA A 283 30.39 12.29 -13.09
N PRO A 284 30.13 12.70 -14.34
CA PRO A 284 30.76 12.11 -15.53
C PRO A 284 32.29 12.13 -15.53
N SER A 285 32.90 13.12 -14.89
CA SER A 285 34.36 13.34 -14.91
C SER A 285 35.06 13.17 -13.56
N GLN A 286 34.35 12.67 -12.54
CA GLN A 286 34.86 12.56 -11.18
C GLN A 286 34.66 11.13 -10.67
N LEU A 287 35.54 10.69 -9.78
CA LEU A 287 35.37 9.42 -9.09
C LEU A 287 34.10 9.49 -8.22
N PRO A 288 33.33 8.40 -8.13
CA PRO A 288 32.16 8.32 -7.27
C PRO A 288 32.49 8.64 -5.82
N GLN A 289 31.77 9.57 -5.22
CA GLN A 289 31.98 10.02 -3.85
C GLN A 289 30.91 9.45 -2.93
N LEU A 290 31.33 8.74 -1.87
CA LEU A 290 30.42 8.30 -0.81
C LEU A 290 29.90 9.52 -0.05
N LEU A 291 28.56 9.65 0.03
CA LEU A 291 27.89 10.75 0.73
C LEU A 291 27.30 10.33 2.06
N VAL A 292 26.57 9.23 2.07
CA VAL A 292 25.82 8.78 3.23
C VAL A 292 25.88 7.25 3.31
N THR A 293 26.05 6.74 4.52
CA THR A 293 25.86 5.33 4.83
C THR A 293 24.61 5.20 5.70
N LEU A 294 23.64 4.41 5.24
CA LEU A 294 22.40 4.13 5.93
C LEU A 294 22.51 2.75 6.59
N GLU A 295 22.61 2.74 7.92
CA GLU A 295 22.80 1.51 8.69
C GLU A 295 21.48 0.72 8.74
N LYS A 296 21.56 -0.60 8.48
CA LYS A 296 20.43 -1.54 8.58
C LYS A 296 19.14 -1.05 7.89
N ALA A 297 19.29 -0.35 6.76
CA ALA A 297 18.16 0.16 6.00
C ALA A 297 17.47 -0.97 5.22
N ASP A 298 16.25 -1.31 5.58
CA ASP A 298 15.44 -2.34 4.88
C ASP A 298 14.89 -1.79 3.56
N ALA A 299 14.39 -0.56 3.58
CA ALA A 299 13.84 0.10 2.40
C ALA A 299 14.36 1.53 2.28
N ILE A 300 14.57 1.97 1.04
CA ILE A 300 14.94 3.35 0.73
C ILE A 300 14.07 3.90 -0.40
N SER A 301 13.89 5.20 -0.40
CA SER A 301 13.24 5.93 -1.48
C SER A 301 13.92 7.28 -1.67
N ALA A 302 14.09 7.70 -2.91
CA ALA A 302 14.67 9.01 -3.23
C ALA A 302 13.73 9.82 -4.11
N ILE A 303 13.66 11.12 -3.86
CA ILE A 303 12.81 12.04 -4.58
C ILE A 303 13.57 13.33 -4.90
N ARG A 304 13.13 14.00 -5.97
CA ARG A 304 13.45 15.40 -6.21
C ARG A 304 12.22 16.23 -5.86
N THR A 305 12.38 17.15 -4.93
CA THR A 305 11.31 18.03 -4.47
C THR A 305 11.02 19.12 -5.53
N PRO A 306 9.83 19.76 -5.51
CA PRO A 306 9.50 20.84 -6.45
C PRO A 306 10.43 22.05 -6.38
N ASP A 307 11.04 22.32 -5.23
CA ASP A 307 12.06 23.35 -5.00
C ASP A 307 13.47 22.94 -5.46
N GLY A 308 13.61 21.74 -6.07
CA GLY A 308 14.84 21.25 -6.69
C GLY A 308 15.79 20.52 -5.75
N ARG A 309 15.48 20.34 -4.46
CA ARG A 309 16.29 19.55 -3.53
C ARG A 309 16.18 18.05 -3.83
N ASN A 310 17.28 17.33 -3.68
CA ASN A 310 17.33 15.90 -3.79
C ASN A 310 17.35 15.28 -2.39
N LEU A 311 16.33 14.53 -2.05
CA LEU A 311 16.17 13.91 -0.74
C LEU A 311 16.12 12.41 -0.86
N ILE A 312 16.66 11.73 0.16
CA ILE A 312 16.52 10.29 0.32
C ILE A 312 15.93 9.99 1.70
N SER A 313 14.99 9.08 1.74
CA SER A 313 14.45 8.54 2.98
C SER A 313 14.82 7.08 3.11
N SER A 314 15.11 6.66 4.34
CA SER A 314 15.40 5.29 4.71
C SER A 314 14.47 4.82 5.83
N PHE A 315 14.10 3.56 5.76
CA PHE A 315 13.40 2.84 6.81
C PHE A 315 14.27 1.70 7.29
N SER A 316 14.52 1.63 8.61
CA SER A 316 15.37 0.60 9.20
C SER A 316 14.58 -0.52 9.86
N SER A 317 15.20 -1.68 10.04
CA SER A 317 14.65 -2.83 10.79
C SER A 317 14.31 -2.49 12.26
N MET A 318 14.87 -1.41 12.79
CA MET A 318 14.55 -0.89 14.13
C MET A 318 13.30 0.01 14.13
N HIS A 319 12.57 0.08 13.03
CA HIS A 319 11.41 0.93 12.83
C HIS A 319 11.75 2.43 12.89
N GLU A 320 12.98 2.78 12.54
CA GLU A 320 13.43 4.16 12.42
C GLU A 320 13.28 4.64 10.99
N LEU A 321 12.69 5.80 10.83
CA LEU A 321 12.52 6.49 9.56
C LEU A 321 13.36 7.75 9.58
N SER A 322 14.23 7.89 8.59
CA SER A 322 15.13 9.04 8.48
C SER A 322 15.08 9.63 7.09
N VAL A 323 15.23 10.96 6.99
CA VAL A 323 15.34 11.68 5.71
C VAL A 323 16.65 12.46 5.68
N TYR A 324 17.36 12.35 4.57
CA TYR A 324 18.65 13.03 4.34
C TYR A 324 18.56 13.91 3.09
N ASP A 325 19.24 15.04 3.16
CA ASP A 325 19.51 15.88 2.00
C ASP A 325 20.74 15.36 1.26
N LEU A 326 20.58 14.93 0.02
CA LEU A 326 21.66 14.40 -0.81
C LEU A 326 22.69 15.45 -1.26
N SER A 327 22.36 16.74 -1.19
CA SER A 327 23.31 17.81 -1.50
C SER A 327 24.35 18.00 -0.42
N SER A 328 23.95 17.89 0.84
CA SER A 328 24.79 18.11 2.01
C SER A 328 25.17 16.82 2.75
N GLY A 329 24.50 15.70 2.49
CA GLY A 329 24.64 14.45 3.26
C GLY A 329 24.04 14.53 4.68
N LYS A 330 23.39 15.64 5.04
CA LYS A 330 22.86 15.86 6.39
C LYS A 330 21.48 15.21 6.57
N ARG A 331 21.24 14.63 7.73
CA ARG A 331 19.92 14.16 8.17
C ARG A 331 19.07 15.37 8.53
N ILE A 332 17.87 15.48 7.95
CA ILE A 332 16.92 16.58 8.15
C ILE A 332 15.68 16.17 8.92
N PHE A 333 15.39 14.86 9.01
CA PHE A 333 14.26 14.33 9.76
C PHE A 333 14.61 12.93 10.29
N GLU A 334 14.11 12.61 11.48
CA GLU A 334 14.21 11.28 12.09
C GLU A 334 13.02 11.06 13.01
N SER A 335 12.41 9.88 12.93
CA SER A 335 11.32 9.47 13.78
C SER A 335 11.29 7.97 13.98
N LYS A 336 10.70 7.51 15.08
CA LYS A 336 10.43 6.09 15.34
C LYS A 336 8.96 5.81 15.17
N LEU A 337 8.64 4.75 14.46
CA LEU A 337 7.28 4.25 14.36
C LEU A 337 6.90 3.54 15.65
N SER A 338 5.87 4.06 16.33
CA SER A 338 5.33 3.48 17.57
C SER A 338 4.42 2.28 17.30
N GLU A 339 3.69 2.30 16.19
CA GLU A 339 2.78 1.24 15.80
C GLU A 339 3.40 0.27 14.81
N ARG A 340 3.32 -1.00 15.14
CA ARG A 340 3.99 -2.07 14.43
C ARG A 340 3.01 -2.88 13.60
N GLY A 341 3.20 -2.87 12.29
CA GLY A 341 2.83 -4.03 11.50
C GLY A 341 3.80 -5.18 11.82
N SER A 342 3.30 -6.39 11.98
CA SER A 342 4.13 -7.59 12.21
C SER A 342 4.93 -8.01 10.97
N ALA A 343 4.60 -7.49 9.80
CA ALA A 343 5.21 -7.86 8.52
C ALA A 343 6.34 -6.89 8.15
N PRO A 344 7.45 -7.39 7.57
CA PRO A 344 8.50 -6.56 7.00
C PRO A 344 7.97 -5.65 5.89
N ILE A 345 8.59 -4.49 5.71
CA ILE A 345 8.24 -3.55 4.65
C ILE A 345 8.82 -4.04 3.32
N SER A 346 7.96 -4.18 2.31
CA SER A 346 8.33 -4.57 0.94
C SER A 346 8.55 -3.38 0.03
N GLN A 347 7.79 -2.30 0.22
CA GLN A 347 7.89 -1.07 -0.57
C GLN A 347 7.76 0.15 0.32
N PHE A 348 8.45 1.20 -0.09
CA PHE A 348 8.47 2.46 0.62
C PHE A 348 8.57 3.62 -0.36
N THR A 349 7.76 4.65 -0.16
CA THR A 349 7.85 5.89 -0.93
C THR A 349 7.47 7.07 -0.06
N PHE A 350 7.92 8.27 -0.42
CA PHE A 350 7.59 9.48 0.32
C PHE A 350 7.41 10.68 -0.61
N ALA A 351 6.77 11.70 -0.07
CA ALA A 351 6.66 13.02 -0.68
C ALA A 351 6.96 14.08 0.37
N VAL A 352 7.21 15.29 -0.06
CA VAL A 352 7.52 16.43 0.81
C VAL A 352 6.69 17.61 0.39
N SER A 353 5.95 18.17 1.33
CA SER A 353 5.32 19.48 1.23
C SER A 353 6.16 20.54 1.96
N ALA A 354 5.71 21.78 2.03
CA ALA A 354 6.50 22.89 2.57
C ALA A 354 7.04 22.64 4.00
N ARG A 355 6.35 21.88 4.85
CA ARG A 355 6.73 21.60 6.25
C ARG A 355 6.40 20.18 6.70
N GLU A 356 5.86 19.35 5.83
CA GLU A 356 5.40 18.00 6.15
C GLU A 356 6.08 16.97 5.26
N PHE A 357 6.39 15.83 5.85
CA PHE A 357 6.81 14.63 5.15
C PHE A 357 5.64 13.66 5.11
N GLU A 358 5.28 13.19 3.95
CA GLU A 358 4.25 12.18 3.72
C GLU A 358 4.94 10.87 3.34
N PHE A 359 4.63 9.78 4.03
CA PHE A 359 5.25 8.48 3.80
C PHE A 359 4.18 7.42 3.53
N VAL A 360 4.44 6.57 2.55
CA VAL A 360 3.67 5.35 2.32
C VAL A 360 4.58 4.16 2.48
N THR A 361 4.19 3.24 3.33
CA THR A 361 4.83 1.94 3.47
C THR A 361 3.90 0.83 3.04
N VAL A 362 4.43 -0.21 2.43
CA VAL A 362 3.72 -1.44 2.09
C VAL A 362 4.41 -2.59 2.77
N GLY A 363 3.67 -3.32 3.61
CA GLY A 363 4.15 -4.55 4.21
C GLY A 363 4.10 -5.74 3.24
N GLU A 364 4.83 -6.80 3.55
CA GLU A 364 4.72 -8.07 2.82
C GLU A 364 3.33 -8.72 2.98
N ASP A 365 2.60 -8.36 4.03
CA ASP A 365 1.19 -8.67 4.26
C ASP A 365 0.23 -7.82 3.43
N CYS A 366 0.75 -7.04 2.46
CA CYS A 366 0.00 -6.10 1.62
C CYS A 366 -0.74 -4.99 2.41
N ARG A 367 -0.33 -4.72 3.64
CA ARG A 367 -0.82 -3.56 4.39
C ARG A 367 -0.19 -2.29 3.81
N ILE A 368 -1.02 -1.30 3.53
CA ILE A 368 -0.60 0.04 3.14
C ILE A 368 -0.81 0.95 4.34
N ASP A 369 0.24 1.58 4.83
CA ASP A 369 0.17 2.58 5.89
C ASP A 369 0.62 3.94 5.38
N PHE A 370 -0.12 4.96 5.73
CA PHE A 370 0.19 6.35 5.39
C PHE A 370 0.50 7.15 6.65
N PHE A 371 1.67 7.73 6.67
CA PHE A 371 2.16 8.51 7.79
C PHE A 371 2.44 9.95 7.38
N VAL A 372 2.23 10.86 8.31
CA VAL A 372 2.59 12.27 8.18
C VAL A 372 3.53 12.67 9.31
N GLY A 373 4.64 13.29 8.96
CA GLY A 373 5.64 13.84 9.89
C GLY A 373 5.85 15.31 9.66
N CYS A 374 5.97 16.09 10.72
CA CYS A 374 6.27 17.52 10.64
C CYS A 374 7.75 17.78 10.93
N THR A 375 8.37 18.70 10.20
CA THR A 375 9.77 19.10 10.44
C THR A 375 10.01 19.75 11.80
N SER A 376 8.96 20.27 12.43
CA SER A 376 9.05 20.93 13.75
C SER A 376 8.94 19.96 14.93
N THR A 377 8.35 18.79 14.72
CA THR A 377 8.17 17.76 15.74
C THR A 377 8.61 16.41 15.18
N PRO A 378 9.45 15.64 15.93
CA PRO A 378 9.94 14.35 15.43
C PRO A 378 8.89 13.23 15.53
N GLU A 379 7.62 13.57 15.70
CA GLU A 379 6.53 12.61 15.78
C GLU A 379 5.97 12.29 14.39
N LEU A 380 5.75 11.01 14.17
CA LEU A 380 5.13 10.47 12.98
C LEU A 380 3.72 10.00 13.33
N LEU A 381 2.72 10.57 12.67
CA LEU A 381 1.31 10.23 12.86
C LEU A 381 0.87 9.26 11.78
N LEU A 382 0.30 8.12 12.18
CA LEU A 382 -0.41 7.23 11.27
C LEU A 382 -1.79 7.84 10.99
N GLU A 383 -2.00 8.27 9.76
CA GLU A 383 -3.26 8.87 9.33
C GLU A 383 -4.30 7.80 8.95
N TRP A 384 -3.88 6.77 8.21
CA TRP A 384 -4.74 5.66 7.84
C TRP A 384 -3.94 4.41 7.46
N SER A 385 -4.63 3.27 7.55
CA SER A 385 -4.15 1.95 7.11
C SER A 385 -5.16 1.27 6.19
N ARG A 386 -4.66 0.48 5.23
CA ARG A 386 -5.47 -0.39 4.38
C ARG A 386 -4.90 -1.80 4.37
N HIS A 387 -5.76 -2.79 4.47
CA HIS A 387 -5.38 -4.21 4.52
C HIS A 387 -5.73 -4.90 3.20
N GLU A 388 -4.88 -4.72 2.19
CA GLU A 388 -5.14 -5.19 0.83
C GLU A 388 -4.99 -6.71 0.66
N ALA A 389 -4.45 -7.42 1.64
CA ALA A 389 -4.49 -8.89 1.67
C ALA A 389 -5.92 -9.46 1.62
N LEU A 390 -6.91 -8.71 2.11
CA LEU A 390 -8.33 -9.07 2.05
C LEU A 390 -8.90 -9.12 0.63
N SER A 391 -8.19 -8.61 -0.38
CA SER A 391 -8.54 -8.82 -1.79
C SER A 391 -8.31 -10.26 -2.27
N ALA A 392 -7.47 -11.03 -1.58
CA ALA A 392 -7.06 -12.38 -1.96
C ALA A 392 -7.46 -13.40 -0.89
N ILE A 393 -8.76 -13.42 -0.54
CA ILE A 393 -9.33 -14.34 0.45
C ILE A 393 -9.27 -15.75 -0.10
N SER A 394 -8.80 -16.69 0.72
CA SER A 394 -8.77 -18.12 0.42
C SER A 394 -9.90 -18.88 1.11
N THR A 395 -10.01 -18.75 2.43
CA THR A 395 -11.01 -19.47 3.22
C THR A 395 -11.65 -18.53 4.23
N VAL A 396 -12.96 -18.70 4.42
CA VAL A 396 -13.76 -17.96 5.41
C VAL A 396 -14.44 -18.93 6.34
N ARG A 397 -14.43 -18.65 7.64
CA ARG A 397 -15.17 -19.36 8.69
C ARG A 397 -15.80 -18.39 9.66
N MET A 398 -17.00 -18.69 10.12
CA MET A 398 -17.67 -17.93 11.16
C MET A 398 -17.50 -18.63 12.50
N VAL A 399 -17.21 -17.85 13.54
CA VAL A 399 -17.02 -18.33 14.91
C VAL A 399 -17.99 -17.59 15.81
N ASP A 400 -18.72 -18.34 16.63
CA ASP A 400 -19.64 -17.79 17.61
C ASP A 400 -18.85 -17.03 18.69
N LEU A 401 -19.39 -15.90 19.12
CA LEU A 401 -18.88 -15.15 20.25
C LEU A 401 -19.24 -15.86 21.58
N PRO A 402 -18.43 -15.66 22.64
CA PRO A 402 -18.78 -16.15 23.95
C PRO A 402 -20.08 -15.50 24.43
N LEU A 403 -20.79 -16.24 25.29
CA LEU A 403 -21.97 -15.69 25.96
C LEU A 403 -21.57 -14.51 26.85
N SER A 404 -22.34 -13.45 26.82
CA SER A 404 -22.17 -12.37 27.79
C SER A 404 -22.50 -12.88 29.21
N GLU A 405 -21.91 -12.25 30.23
CA GLU A 405 -22.23 -12.59 31.63
C GLU A 405 -23.73 -12.52 31.91
N ALA A 406 -24.43 -11.54 31.30
CA ALA A 406 -25.88 -11.40 31.43
C ALA A 406 -26.65 -12.58 30.79
N GLN A 407 -26.20 -13.05 29.61
CA GLN A 407 -26.80 -14.21 28.95
C GLN A 407 -26.49 -15.52 29.67
N ALA A 408 -25.26 -15.69 30.17
CA ALA A 408 -24.90 -16.84 30.97
C ALA A 408 -25.73 -16.90 32.28
N GLY A 409 -26.03 -15.74 32.87
CA GLY A 409 -26.93 -15.64 34.00
C GLY A 409 -28.36 -16.08 33.67
N ILE A 410 -28.89 -15.63 32.54
CA ILE A 410 -30.24 -16.03 32.07
C ILE A 410 -30.30 -17.52 31.75
N GLU A 411 -29.31 -18.07 31.03
CA GLU A 411 -29.27 -19.52 30.76
C GLU A 411 -29.17 -20.35 32.04
N SER A 412 -28.38 -19.90 33.03
CA SER A 412 -28.29 -20.58 34.33
C SER A 412 -29.62 -20.52 35.11
N GLU A 413 -30.42 -19.50 34.91
CA GLU A 413 -31.77 -19.39 35.51
C GLU A 413 -32.75 -20.39 34.90
N PHE A 414 -32.64 -20.66 33.59
CA PHE A 414 -33.48 -21.69 32.94
C PHE A 414 -33.09 -23.11 33.29
N ILE A 415 -31.83 -23.35 33.62
CA ILE A 415 -31.31 -24.71 33.98
C ILE A 415 -31.54 -25.03 35.45
N ALA A 416 -31.55 -24.01 36.32
CA ALA A 416 -31.81 -24.20 37.76
C ALA A 416 -33.32 -24.25 38.02
N GLU A 417 -33.81 -25.37 38.57
CA GLU A 417 -35.13 -25.45 39.20
C GLU A 417 -35.21 -24.51 40.39
N ALA A 418 -35.23 -23.21 40.15
CA ALA A 418 -35.27 -22.21 41.21
C ALA A 418 -36.70 -21.84 41.55
N ASN A 419 -36.95 -21.60 42.86
CA ASN A 419 -38.22 -21.06 43.38
C ASN A 419 -38.60 -19.78 42.60
N ILE A 420 -39.87 -19.66 42.21
CA ILE A 420 -40.44 -18.56 41.42
C ILE A 420 -40.07 -17.17 41.99
N LEU A 421 -39.95 -17.05 43.31
CA LEU A 421 -39.60 -15.81 43.98
C LEU A 421 -38.11 -15.43 43.79
N GLU A 422 -37.19 -16.37 43.82
CA GLU A 422 -35.76 -16.12 43.57
C GLU A 422 -35.51 -15.75 42.10
N SER A 423 -36.18 -16.39 41.17
CA SER A 423 -36.08 -16.05 39.75
C SER A 423 -36.60 -14.65 39.44
N LEU A 424 -37.63 -14.20 40.15
CA LEU A 424 -38.19 -12.84 39.99
C LEU A 424 -37.28 -11.77 40.56
N ILE A 425 -36.64 -12.01 41.72
CA ILE A 425 -35.67 -11.11 42.34
C ILE A 425 -34.41 -11.01 41.44
N ARG A 426 -33.91 -12.12 40.93
CA ARG A 426 -32.76 -12.14 40.01
C ARG A 426 -33.04 -11.41 38.71
N ARG A 427 -34.23 -11.57 38.12
CA ARG A 427 -34.64 -10.82 36.93
C ARG A 427 -34.69 -9.32 37.16
N LEU A 428 -35.21 -8.89 38.31
CA LEU A 428 -35.24 -7.49 38.68
C LEU A 428 -33.83 -6.92 38.89
N SER A 429 -32.92 -7.70 39.53
CA SER A 429 -31.54 -7.27 39.70
C SER A 429 -30.77 -7.20 38.39
N SER A 430 -30.95 -8.18 37.50
CA SER A 430 -30.28 -8.18 36.18
C SER A 430 -30.78 -7.03 35.29
N GLN A 431 -32.06 -6.70 35.34
CA GLN A 431 -32.59 -5.52 34.63
C GLN A 431 -32.03 -4.23 35.24
N ALA A 432 -31.93 -4.12 36.56
CA ALA A 432 -31.32 -2.97 37.21
C ALA A 432 -29.84 -2.79 36.80
N ASP A 433 -29.09 -3.87 36.71
CA ASP A 433 -27.69 -3.86 36.26
C ASP A 433 -27.56 -3.49 34.76
N GLN A 434 -28.50 -3.92 33.90
CA GLN A 434 -28.55 -3.51 32.51
C GLN A 434 -28.82 -2.02 32.37
N PHE A 435 -29.79 -1.47 33.14
CA PHE A 435 -30.06 -0.05 33.17
C PHE A 435 -28.85 0.75 33.71
N HIS A 436 -28.15 0.23 34.70
CA HIS A 436 -26.95 0.87 35.26
C HIS A 436 -25.80 0.92 34.24
N ARG A 437 -25.56 -0.19 33.53
CA ARG A 437 -24.54 -0.26 32.45
C ARG A 437 -24.92 0.64 31.27
N ALA A 438 -26.18 0.66 30.85
CA ALA A 438 -26.66 1.54 29.80
C ALA A 438 -26.50 3.02 30.18
N PHE A 439 -26.78 3.34 31.47
CA PHE A 439 -26.60 4.70 32.00
C PHE A 439 -25.12 5.11 32.02
N ILE A 440 -24.21 4.22 32.43
CA ILE A 440 -22.75 4.46 32.41
C ILE A 440 -22.25 4.64 30.96
N LYS A 441 -22.70 3.80 30.02
CA LYS A 441 -22.36 3.97 28.60
C LYS A 441 -22.82 5.32 28.05
N ALA A 442 -24.05 5.71 28.35
CA ALA A 442 -24.59 7.01 27.95
C ALA A 442 -23.85 8.18 28.62
N ALA A 443 -23.51 8.06 29.90
CA ALA A 443 -22.73 9.07 30.61
C ALA A 443 -21.32 9.21 30.07
N ASN A 444 -20.65 8.10 29.72
CA ASN A 444 -19.33 8.11 29.11
C ASN A 444 -19.36 8.69 27.69
N GLN A 445 -20.42 8.43 26.92
CA GLN A 445 -20.61 9.07 25.60
C GLN A 445 -20.83 10.59 25.73
N ILE A 446 -21.57 11.03 26.73
CA ILE A 446 -21.80 12.46 27.00
C ILE A 446 -20.50 13.13 27.49
N LEU A 447 -19.70 12.46 28.32
CA LEU A 447 -18.41 12.96 28.79
C LEU A 447 -17.37 13.02 27.68
N SER A 448 -17.34 12.05 26.78
CA SER A 448 -16.49 12.09 25.58
C SER A 448 -16.94 13.18 24.59
N ALA A 449 -18.24 13.43 24.46
CA ALA A 449 -18.76 14.54 23.67
C ALA A 449 -18.47 15.92 24.29
N SER A 450 -18.42 16.04 25.61
CA SER A 450 -18.09 17.30 26.28
C SER A 450 -16.61 17.70 26.15
N SER A 451 -15.70 16.74 25.97
CA SER A 451 -14.29 17.04 25.66
C SER A 451 -14.09 17.62 24.25
N ILE A 452 -15.06 17.42 23.34
CA ILE A 452 -15.06 17.96 21.98
C ILE A 452 -15.52 19.43 21.95
N LEU A 453 -16.25 19.88 22.95
CA LEU A 453 -16.77 21.27 23.03
C LEU A 453 -15.69 22.34 23.36
N ASN A 454 -14.47 21.95 23.70
CA ASN A 454 -13.38 22.86 23.98
C ASN A 454 -12.49 23.20 22.77
N ILE A 455 -12.86 22.80 21.55
CA ILE A 455 -12.16 23.15 20.32
C ILE A 455 -12.85 24.35 19.67
N ARG A 456 -12.17 25.47 19.80
CA ARG A 456 -12.45 26.79 19.22
C ARG A 456 -12.79 26.72 17.73
N SER A 457 -14.04 27.09 17.40
CA SER A 457 -14.54 27.53 16.07
C SER A 457 -13.97 26.87 14.82
N ARG A 458 -14.38 25.64 14.53
CA ARG A 458 -14.43 25.14 13.17
C ARG A 458 -15.87 25.21 12.66
N SER A 459 -16.01 25.51 11.38
CA SER A 459 -17.33 25.63 10.72
C SER A 459 -18.18 24.37 10.94
N PHE A 460 -19.49 24.53 11.11
CA PHE A 460 -20.45 23.42 11.25
C PHE A 460 -20.39 22.43 10.08
N THR A 461 -19.98 22.88 8.91
CA THR A 461 -19.76 22.05 7.71
C THR A 461 -18.56 21.11 7.87
N ASP A 462 -17.46 21.56 8.53
CA ASP A 462 -16.29 20.72 8.80
C ASP A 462 -16.60 19.68 9.88
N TRP A 463 -17.46 20.01 10.84
CA TRP A 463 -17.94 19.08 11.85
C TRP A 463 -18.84 17.99 11.24
N MET A 464 -19.76 18.35 10.34
CA MET A 464 -20.64 17.39 9.64
C MET A 464 -19.83 16.51 8.67
N SER A 465 -18.78 17.02 8.03
CA SER A 465 -17.89 16.22 7.19
C SER A 465 -17.04 15.25 8.00
N SER A 466 -16.60 15.65 9.19
CA SER A 466 -15.85 14.78 10.10
C SER A 466 -16.70 13.63 10.66
N LEU A 467 -17.99 13.87 10.92
CA LEU A 467 -18.93 12.81 11.31
C LEU A 467 -19.20 11.82 10.16
N ARG A 468 -19.22 12.31 8.91
CA ARG A 468 -19.39 11.45 7.73
C ARG A 468 -18.12 10.67 7.36
N SER A 469 -16.93 11.23 7.62
CA SER A 469 -15.66 10.56 7.41
C SER A 469 -15.31 9.55 8.52
N SER A 470 -15.88 9.70 9.71
CA SER A 470 -15.72 8.74 10.82
C SER A 470 -16.39 7.38 10.56
N ALA A 471 -17.25 7.28 9.55
CA ALA A 471 -17.89 6.02 9.17
C ALA A 471 -17.06 5.15 8.21
N THR A 472 -15.90 5.63 7.74
CA THR A 472 -15.04 4.88 6.82
C THR A 472 -13.61 4.85 7.33
N HIS A 473 -13.18 3.67 7.78
CA HIS A 473 -11.80 3.29 8.07
C HIS A 473 -11.12 3.98 9.27
N HIS A 474 -11.55 3.64 10.44
CA HIS A 474 -10.67 3.66 11.60
C HIS A 474 -10.36 2.22 12.00
N ASP A 475 -9.06 1.84 11.97
CA ASP A 475 -8.50 0.86 12.87
C ASP A 475 -8.55 1.48 14.30
N VAL A 476 -9.75 1.78 14.76
CA VAL A 476 -9.94 2.17 16.13
C VAL A 476 -9.91 0.86 16.89
N HIS A 477 -8.85 0.65 17.65
CA HIS A 477 -8.98 -0.05 18.92
C HIS A 477 -10.12 0.64 19.68
N LYS A 478 -11.34 0.20 19.44
CA LYS A 478 -12.48 0.48 20.33
C LYS A 478 -12.07 -0.16 21.63
N GLY A 479 -11.78 0.68 22.62
CA GLY A 479 -11.22 0.28 23.89
C GLY A 479 -11.89 -0.94 24.47
N ASP A 480 -11.14 -1.72 25.16
CA ASP A 480 -11.24 -2.86 26.08
C ASP A 480 -12.63 -3.46 26.44
N ALA A 481 -13.70 -3.12 25.71
CA ALA A 481 -14.98 -3.78 25.92
C ALA A 481 -14.96 -5.14 25.20
N PRO A 482 -15.15 -6.25 25.91
CA PRO A 482 -15.19 -7.56 25.29
C PRO A 482 -16.28 -7.60 24.21
N ILE A 483 -15.95 -8.21 23.05
CA ILE A 483 -16.92 -8.41 21.99
C ILE A 483 -17.86 -9.51 22.44
N GLU A 484 -19.09 -9.11 22.80
CA GLU A 484 -20.09 -10.00 23.35
C GLU A 484 -21.07 -10.48 22.24
N ARG A 485 -21.56 -11.71 22.43
CA ARG A 485 -22.62 -12.30 21.63
C ARG A 485 -23.92 -11.51 21.79
N ASP A 486 -24.62 -11.25 20.69
CA ASP A 486 -25.99 -10.70 20.75
C ASP A 486 -27.03 -11.74 21.16
N TYR A 487 -28.23 -11.30 21.56
CA TYR A 487 -29.29 -12.19 22.03
C TYR A 487 -29.72 -13.26 21.02
N PHE A 488 -29.62 -12.97 19.73
CA PHE A 488 -30.02 -13.86 18.65
C PHE A 488 -28.88 -14.66 18.04
N ASN A 489 -27.64 -14.50 18.56
CA ASN A 489 -26.42 -15.11 18.01
C ASN A 489 -26.17 -14.78 16.52
N LEU A 490 -26.54 -13.57 16.11
CA LEU A 490 -26.31 -13.08 14.75
C LEU A 490 -24.88 -12.52 14.60
N ARG A 491 -24.39 -11.83 15.65
CA ARG A 491 -23.04 -11.29 15.67
C ARG A 491 -22.02 -12.41 15.86
N LYS A 492 -21.05 -12.48 14.96
CA LYS A 492 -20.00 -13.51 14.93
C LYS A 492 -18.65 -12.89 14.60
N ILE A 493 -17.58 -13.64 14.82
CA ILE A 493 -16.28 -13.32 14.24
C ILE A 493 -16.17 -14.04 12.90
N ILE A 494 -15.88 -13.29 11.84
CA ILE A 494 -15.55 -13.84 10.53
C ILE A 494 -14.03 -14.03 10.50
N VAL A 495 -13.57 -15.28 10.58
CA VAL A 495 -12.14 -15.61 10.45
C VAL A 495 -11.81 -15.86 8.99
N VAL A 496 -10.84 -15.12 8.47
CA VAL A 496 -10.47 -15.12 7.06
C VAL A 496 -9.00 -15.47 6.91
N SER A 497 -8.67 -16.47 6.13
CA SER A 497 -7.31 -16.72 5.66
C SER A 497 -7.10 -16.16 4.25
N THR A 498 -5.93 -15.61 3.98
CA THR A 498 -5.59 -14.99 2.70
C THR A 498 -4.40 -15.67 2.04
N LEU A 499 -4.31 -15.58 0.71
CA LEU A 499 -3.15 -16.06 -0.07
C LEU A 499 -1.87 -15.25 0.22
N LYS A 500 -1.99 -14.13 0.95
CA LYS A 500 -0.88 -13.27 1.36
C LYS A 500 -0.39 -13.54 2.78
N SER A 501 -0.55 -14.79 3.22
CA SER A 501 -0.03 -15.28 4.51
C SER A 501 -0.53 -14.50 5.72
N THR A 502 -1.72 -13.95 5.63
CA THR A 502 -2.34 -13.18 6.72
C THR A 502 -3.71 -13.75 7.05
N VAL A 503 -3.99 -13.86 8.34
CA VAL A 503 -5.29 -14.26 8.87
C VAL A 503 -5.90 -13.07 9.59
N PHE A 504 -7.19 -12.87 9.36
CA PHE A 504 -7.97 -11.78 9.97
C PHE A 504 -9.14 -12.33 10.76
N GLY A 505 -9.46 -11.68 11.88
CA GLY A 505 -10.74 -11.77 12.55
C GLY A 505 -11.51 -10.47 12.31
N LEU A 506 -12.68 -10.58 11.69
CA LEU A 506 -13.54 -9.45 11.37
C LEU A 506 -14.82 -9.53 12.19
N ASP A 507 -15.33 -8.40 12.63
CA ASP A 507 -16.67 -8.30 13.21
C ASP A 507 -17.72 -8.44 12.11
N SER A 508 -18.66 -9.35 12.28
CA SER A 508 -19.72 -9.52 11.30
C SER A 508 -20.71 -8.36 11.25
N SER A 509 -20.76 -7.51 12.27
CA SER A 509 -21.73 -6.40 12.35
C SER A 509 -21.34 -5.21 11.48
N ASP A 510 -20.03 -4.92 11.33
CA ASP A 510 -19.54 -3.75 10.60
C ASP A 510 -18.32 -4.03 9.70
N GLY A 511 -17.83 -5.28 9.70
CA GLY A 511 -16.65 -5.67 8.94
C GLY A 511 -15.34 -5.13 9.48
N SER A 512 -15.31 -4.51 10.66
CA SER A 512 -14.10 -3.99 11.27
C SER A 512 -13.13 -5.11 11.61
N ILE A 513 -11.82 -4.84 11.50
CA ILE A 513 -10.77 -5.80 11.84
C ILE A 513 -10.60 -5.80 13.36
N ILE A 514 -10.93 -6.94 13.99
CA ILE A 514 -10.73 -7.15 15.42
C ILE A 514 -9.26 -7.46 15.70
N TRP A 515 -8.69 -8.36 14.90
CA TRP A 515 -7.30 -8.76 14.99
C TRP A 515 -6.78 -9.24 13.64
N ARG A 516 -5.48 -9.22 13.50
CA ARG A 516 -4.77 -9.77 12.35
C ARG A 516 -3.51 -10.49 12.79
N LEU A 517 -3.12 -11.50 12.02
CA LEU A 517 -1.89 -12.25 12.24
C LEU A 517 -1.18 -12.50 10.91
N TYR A 518 0.03 -12.02 10.78
CA TYR A 518 0.91 -12.36 9.68
C TYR A 518 1.68 -13.65 10.00
N LEU A 519 1.57 -14.66 9.14
CA LEU A 519 2.15 -15.99 9.34
C LEU A 519 3.64 -16.09 8.98
N GLY A 520 4.20 -15.03 8.42
CA GLY A 520 5.60 -14.93 8.03
C GLY A 520 5.87 -15.14 6.53
N ARG A 521 7.06 -14.70 6.11
CA ARG A 521 7.53 -14.76 4.71
C ARG A 521 7.64 -16.19 4.17
N ASP A 522 8.00 -17.15 5.03
CA ASP A 522 8.28 -18.54 4.64
C ASP A 522 7.01 -19.41 4.51
N THR A 523 5.85 -18.77 4.41
CA THR A 523 4.59 -19.48 4.26
C THR A 523 4.29 -19.77 2.80
N ILE A 524 4.00 -21.05 2.50
CA ILE A 524 3.69 -21.50 1.14
C ILE A 524 2.24 -21.97 1.11
N PRO A 525 1.33 -21.30 0.34
CA PRO A 525 -0.02 -21.80 0.13
C PRO A 525 -0.04 -23.22 -0.46
N LEU A 526 -1.06 -23.99 -0.12
CA LEU A 526 -1.26 -25.30 -0.72
C LEU A 526 -1.65 -25.15 -2.20
N LYS A 527 -1.10 -26.03 -3.04
CA LYS A 527 -1.50 -26.12 -4.43
C LYS A 527 -2.54 -27.23 -4.56
N GLU A 528 -3.72 -26.88 -5.00
CA GLU A 528 -4.80 -27.83 -5.26
C GLU A 528 -4.59 -28.59 -6.58
N SER A 529 -5.33 -29.66 -6.76
CA SER A 529 -5.24 -30.54 -7.93
C SER A 529 -5.48 -29.82 -9.27
N LEU A 530 -6.26 -28.74 -9.26
CA LEU A 530 -6.54 -27.90 -10.43
C LEU A 530 -5.53 -26.76 -10.62
N GLY A 531 -4.49 -26.70 -9.79
CA GLY A 531 -3.44 -25.68 -9.87
C GLY A 531 -3.76 -24.37 -9.13
N SER A 532 -4.95 -24.22 -8.56
CA SER A 532 -5.29 -23.09 -7.69
C SER A 532 -4.50 -23.13 -6.38
N LEU A 533 -4.25 -21.96 -5.81
CA LEU A 533 -3.61 -21.83 -4.50
C LEU A 533 -4.69 -21.70 -3.42
N SER A 534 -4.47 -22.35 -2.28
CA SER A 534 -5.38 -22.27 -1.14
C SER A 534 -4.64 -22.22 0.19
N VAL A 535 -5.28 -21.59 1.18
CA VAL A 535 -4.84 -21.55 2.58
C VAL A 535 -6.03 -22.00 3.44
N PRO A 536 -6.25 -23.33 3.56
CA PRO A 536 -7.39 -23.86 4.30
C PRO A 536 -7.37 -23.48 5.77
N LEU A 537 -8.53 -23.11 6.28
CA LEU A 537 -8.77 -22.71 7.66
C LEU A 537 -9.81 -23.66 8.29
N PHE A 538 -9.47 -24.24 9.42
CA PHE A 538 -10.31 -25.18 10.16
C PHE A 538 -10.56 -24.63 11.57
N ILE A 539 -11.83 -24.55 11.97
CA ILE A 539 -12.19 -24.26 13.36
C ILE A 539 -12.22 -25.59 14.12
N GLN A 540 -11.32 -25.75 15.07
CA GLN A 540 -11.22 -26.98 15.86
C GLN A 540 -12.23 -26.97 17.00
N ARG A 541 -12.44 -25.81 17.64
CA ARG A 541 -13.45 -25.63 18.68
C ARG A 541 -13.95 -24.19 18.70
N THR A 542 -15.20 -24.02 19.12
CA THR A 542 -15.81 -22.71 19.33
C THR A 542 -15.89 -22.40 20.83
N THR A 543 -16.18 -21.16 21.19
CA THR A 543 -16.33 -20.70 22.59
C THR A 543 -17.63 -21.18 23.25
N THR A 544 -18.60 -21.69 22.46
CA THR A 544 -19.98 -21.93 22.92
C THR A 544 -20.12 -23.10 23.90
N HIS A 545 -19.21 -24.06 23.89
CA HIS A 545 -19.36 -25.29 24.67
C HIS A 545 -18.18 -25.61 25.60
N TYR A 546 -17.15 -24.76 25.62
CA TYR A 546 -15.93 -25.04 26.38
C TYR A 546 -15.46 -23.83 27.16
N GLN A 547 -14.91 -24.06 28.34
CA GLN A 547 -14.25 -23.03 29.15
C GLN A 547 -12.91 -22.52 28.54
N TYR A 548 -12.57 -22.98 27.35
CA TYR A 548 -11.32 -22.67 26.66
C TYR A 548 -11.59 -21.76 25.47
N SER A 549 -10.64 -20.92 25.16
CA SER A 549 -10.68 -20.05 23.99
C SER A 549 -10.88 -20.84 22.70
N ALA A 550 -11.57 -20.26 21.72
CA ALA A 550 -11.73 -20.84 20.39
C ALA A 550 -10.36 -21.13 19.75
N LEU A 551 -10.26 -22.23 19.03
CA LEU A 551 -9.02 -22.66 18.38
C LEU A 551 -9.27 -22.89 16.89
N ALA A 552 -8.42 -22.28 16.06
CA ALA A 552 -8.37 -22.50 14.62
C ALA A 552 -7.03 -23.09 14.19
N ALA A 553 -7.03 -23.82 13.10
CA ALA A 553 -5.82 -24.31 12.44
C ALA A 553 -5.79 -23.84 11.00
N VAL A 554 -4.63 -23.36 10.56
CA VAL A 554 -4.35 -22.95 9.17
C VAL A 554 -3.34 -23.92 8.58
N ALA A 555 -3.69 -24.53 7.45
CA ALA A 555 -2.83 -25.48 6.75
C ALA A 555 -2.06 -24.78 5.62
N LEU A 556 -0.75 -24.99 5.59
CA LEU A 556 0.18 -24.50 4.59
C LEU A 556 1.02 -25.67 4.06
N ALA A 557 1.62 -25.53 2.89
CA ALA A 557 2.40 -26.61 2.28
C ALA A 557 3.63 -27.00 3.12
N ASN A 558 4.19 -26.08 3.87
CA ASN A 558 5.41 -26.28 4.68
C ASN A 558 5.16 -26.35 6.19
N LYS A 559 3.97 -25.96 6.68
CA LYS A 559 3.66 -25.95 8.12
C LYS A 559 2.15 -25.91 8.40
N VAL A 560 1.78 -26.26 9.61
CA VAL A 560 0.42 -26.04 10.16
C VAL A 560 0.54 -25.08 11.33
N CYS A 561 -0.24 -24.00 11.30
CA CYS A 561 -0.29 -23.01 12.37
C CYS A 561 -1.58 -23.17 13.17
N PHE A 562 -1.46 -23.26 14.51
CA PHE A 562 -2.60 -23.24 15.41
C PHE A 562 -2.77 -21.83 15.99
N LEU A 563 -3.99 -21.32 15.92
CA LEU A 563 -4.36 -19.98 16.34
C LEU A 563 -5.34 -20.06 17.49
N VAL A 564 -4.99 -19.46 18.63
CA VAL A 564 -5.95 -19.23 19.71
C VAL A 564 -6.71 -17.96 19.36
N LEU A 565 -8.01 -18.09 19.15
CA LEU A 565 -8.88 -16.98 18.82
C LEU A 565 -9.31 -16.34 20.14
N ALA A 566 -8.60 -15.29 20.57
CA ALA A 566 -9.06 -14.46 21.66
C ALA A 566 -10.21 -13.58 21.17
N ALA A 567 -11.34 -13.63 21.87
CA ALA A 567 -12.49 -12.77 21.62
C ALA A 567 -12.35 -11.48 22.43
#